data_4a411f457945a3a1ce9f79e00448e042
#
_entry.id   4a411f457945a3a1ce9f79e00448e042
#
_cell.length_a   1.000
_cell.length_b   1.000
_cell.length_c   1.000
_cell.angle_alpha   90.00
_cell.angle_beta   90.00
_cell.angle_gamma   90.00
#
_symmetry.space_group_name_H-M   'P 1'
#
loop_
_entity.id
_entity.type
_entity.pdbx_description
1 polymer ?
#
loop_
_entity_poly.entity_id
_entity_poly.type
_entity_poly.pdbx_seq_one_letter_code
_entity_poly.pdbx_strand_id
1 'polypeptide(L)'
;MKEFIESRYNLFLEDLQTLVNIDSGSSYTPGIKEIAIFFKKRFEAIGFKTTILLLGDEKIPCLKAWNKSEKTRSDIMFLGHMDTVFPYGEVKKRPFFIKDGKAYGPGVCDMKGGLLVSLHVLETLKEKGVLDDLSVLVAFNGDEETGSNSSRDWIFSNAKKSKRVFVFEPCRPGYRFVLKRKGYGWFRIIVHGQAAHAGAEPNKGINAVVELARQILAIDKLNSPGSGVSAQVTIIKGGNKLNIIPDKAIAEVDIRIANFEGEKKAESFFEILPEKPFLKNVKISVEGGICRPPMVPDQNVFNLWDIVRAKAKENNLEICHISTGGCSDGNFTTAAGVPTIDGMGLVGTNMHRKDEYIELESINNIILLIAKVCKHICEHRK
;
A
#
# COMPACT_ATOMS: atom_id res chain seq x y z
N MET A 1 4.77 30.73 2.95
CA MET A 1 4.12 29.43 2.72
C MET A 1 2.67 29.45 3.19
N LYS A 2 2.40 29.76 4.45
CA LYS A 2 1.04 29.70 5.02
C LYS A 2 0.02 30.50 4.20
N GLU A 3 0.24 31.79 3.98
CA GLU A 3 -0.64 32.68 3.19
C GLU A 3 -0.89 32.14 1.76
N PHE A 4 0.15 31.60 1.10
CA PHE A 4 -0.01 31.01 -0.24
C PHE A 4 -0.89 29.75 -0.20
N ILE A 5 -0.70 28.88 0.79
CA ILE A 5 -1.53 27.67 0.96
C ILE A 5 -2.99 28.06 1.23
N GLU A 6 -3.22 29.02 2.14
CA GLU A 6 -4.56 29.52 2.47
C GLU A 6 -5.26 30.13 1.26
N SER A 7 -4.54 30.89 0.42
CA SER A 7 -5.11 31.49 -0.81
C SER A 7 -5.53 30.45 -1.85
N ARG A 8 -5.00 29.22 -1.77
CA ARG A 8 -5.30 28.12 -2.71
C ARG A 8 -6.28 27.10 -2.18
N TYR A 9 -6.86 27.34 -1.01
CA TYR A 9 -7.78 26.39 -0.38
C TYR A 9 -9.01 26.06 -1.25
N ASN A 10 -9.64 27.07 -1.87
CA ASN A 10 -10.78 26.85 -2.75
C ASN A 10 -10.39 26.06 -4.00
N LEU A 11 -9.23 26.35 -4.60
CA LEU A 11 -8.72 25.58 -5.73
C LEU A 11 -8.47 24.11 -5.34
N PHE A 12 -7.94 23.86 -4.12
CA PHE A 12 -7.79 22.50 -3.64
C PHE A 12 -9.14 21.77 -3.58
N LEU A 13 -10.20 22.41 -3.12
CA LEU A 13 -11.54 21.80 -3.05
C LEU A 13 -12.14 21.55 -4.44
N GLU A 14 -11.93 22.46 -5.39
CA GLU A 14 -12.35 22.29 -6.80
C GLU A 14 -11.61 21.11 -7.47
N ASP A 15 -10.30 21.04 -7.29
CA ASP A 15 -9.48 19.93 -7.77
C ASP A 15 -9.89 18.60 -7.12
N LEU A 16 -10.16 18.60 -5.82
CA LEU A 16 -10.62 17.42 -5.10
C LEU A 16 -11.97 16.93 -5.60
N GLN A 17 -12.93 17.85 -5.78
CA GLN A 17 -14.23 17.52 -6.37
C GLN A 17 -14.08 16.92 -7.78
N THR A 18 -13.20 17.50 -8.60
CA THR A 18 -12.90 17.00 -9.94
C THR A 18 -12.40 15.57 -9.90
N LEU A 19 -11.37 15.29 -9.08
CA LEU A 19 -10.74 13.97 -8.99
C LEU A 19 -11.67 12.92 -8.35
N VAL A 20 -12.39 13.29 -7.29
CA VAL A 20 -13.31 12.36 -6.62
C VAL A 20 -14.45 11.97 -7.54
N ASN A 21 -14.89 12.85 -8.44
CA ASN A 21 -15.93 12.59 -9.42
C ASN A 21 -15.44 11.84 -10.68
N ILE A 22 -14.19 11.35 -10.70
CA ILE A 22 -13.71 10.40 -11.72
C ILE A 22 -13.75 9.00 -11.10
N ASP A 23 -14.53 8.07 -11.69
CA ASP A 23 -14.42 6.65 -11.34
C ASP A 23 -13.04 6.12 -11.69
N SER A 24 -12.31 5.55 -10.71
CA SER A 24 -10.94 5.05 -10.90
C SER A 24 -10.70 3.71 -10.21
N GLY A 25 -11.71 2.83 -10.18
CA GLY A 25 -11.50 1.47 -9.67
C GLY A 25 -10.35 0.77 -10.39
N SER A 26 -9.58 -0.09 -9.70
CA SER A 26 -8.36 -0.73 -10.25
C SER A 26 -8.62 -1.47 -11.57
N SER A 27 -9.84 -1.98 -11.77
CA SER A 27 -10.27 -2.60 -13.04
C SER A 27 -10.69 -1.60 -14.13
N TYR A 28 -10.76 -0.29 -13.83
CA TYR A 28 -11.20 0.75 -14.76
C TYR A 28 -10.06 1.69 -15.16
N THR A 29 -9.13 1.17 -15.94
CA THR A 29 -7.92 1.91 -16.40
C THR A 29 -8.19 3.24 -17.11
N PRO A 30 -9.34 3.49 -17.83
CA PRO A 30 -9.59 4.79 -18.39
C PRO A 30 -9.67 5.92 -17.36
N GLY A 31 -10.34 5.71 -16.23
CA GLY A 31 -10.41 6.73 -15.17
C GLY A 31 -9.08 6.93 -14.45
N ILE A 32 -8.31 5.87 -14.22
CA ILE A 32 -6.95 5.97 -13.69
C ILE A 32 -6.08 6.83 -14.62
N LYS A 33 -6.19 6.62 -15.94
CA LYS A 33 -5.47 7.41 -16.94
C LYS A 33 -5.91 8.88 -16.96
N GLU A 34 -7.20 9.15 -16.75
CA GLU A 34 -7.74 10.52 -16.65
C GLU A 34 -7.11 11.27 -15.46
N ILE A 35 -7.03 10.61 -14.29
CA ILE A 35 -6.34 11.14 -13.10
C ILE A 35 -4.85 11.37 -13.41
N ALA A 36 -4.18 10.42 -14.06
CA ALA A 36 -2.78 10.57 -14.45
C ALA A 36 -2.56 11.79 -15.37
N ILE A 37 -3.47 12.03 -16.32
CA ILE A 37 -3.41 13.18 -17.23
C ILE A 37 -3.63 14.50 -16.47
N PHE A 38 -4.53 14.53 -15.49
CA PHE A 38 -4.74 15.70 -14.63
C PHE A 38 -3.43 16.07 -13.93
N PHE A 39 -2.82 15.14 -13.21
CA PHE A 39 -1.56 15.39 -12.49
C PHE A 39 -0.40 15.68 -13.42
N LYS A 40 -0.32 15.00 -14.57
CA LYS A 40 0.69 15.28 -15.60
C LYS A 40 0.70 16.76 -15.99
N LYS A 41 -0.47 17.31 -16.36
CA LYS A 41 -0.60 18.72 -16.75
C LYS A 41 -0.17 19.68 -15.63
N ARG A 42 -0.59 19.39 -14.40
CA ARG A 42 -0.28 20.24 -13.23
C ARG A 42 1.21 20.18 -12.85
N PHE A 43 1.86 19.02 -12.93
CA PHE A 43 3.29 18.90 -12.68
C PHE A 43 4.12 19.56 -13.78
N GLU A 44 3.72 19.45 -15.06
CA GLU A 44 4.38 20.14 -16.15
C GLU A 44 4.31 21.67 -15.99
N ALA A 45 3.20 22.21 -15.51
CA ALA A 45 3.03 23.64 -15.27
C ALA A 45 4.00 24.21 -14.21
N ILE A 46 4.49 23.39 -13.30
CA ILE A 46 5.50 23.78 -12.29
C ILE A 46 6.94 23.35 -12.67
N GLY A 47 7.14 22.90 -13.92
CA GLY A 47 8.46 22.62 -14.50
C GLY A 47 8.97 21.18 -14.31
N PHE A 48 8.13 20.23 -13.93
CA PHE A 48 8.48 18.81 -13.91
C PHE A 48 8.45 18.23 -15.34
N LYS A 49 9.36 17.32 -15.62
CA LYS A 49 9.22 16.37 -16.72
C LYS A 49 8.29 15.25 -16.27
N THR A 50 7.46 14.76 -17.17
CA THR A 50 6.47 13.73 -16.87
C THR A 50 6.41 12.63 -17.91
N THR A 51 6.03 11.45 -17.49
CA THR A 51 5.68 10.34 -18.40
C THR A 51 4.55 9.51 -17.77
N ILE A 52 3.63 9.05 -18.62
CA ILE A 52 2.65 8.03 -18.24
C ILE A 52 3.13 6.72 -18.84
N LEU A 53 3.42 5.75 -17.99
CA LEU A 53 3.81 4.39 -18.35
C LEU A 53 2.58 3.49 -18.29
N LEU A 54 2.58 2.42 -19.08
CA LEU A 54 1.60 1.35 -19.04
C LEU A 54 2.34 0.09 -18.60
N LEU A 55 2.12 -0.34 -17.35
CA LEU A 55 2.86 -1.43 -16.73
C LEU A 55 2.06 -2.74 -16.73
N GLY A 56 2.77 -3.86 -16.82
CA GLY A 56 2.20 -5.20 -16.82
C GLY A 56 1.37 -5.52 -18.07
N ASP A 57 0.82 -6.73 -18.12
CA ASP A 57 -0.01 -7.20 -19.24
C ASP A 57 -1.34 -6.45 -19.31
N GLU A 58 -1.86 -6.01 -18.16
CA GLU A 58 -3.08 -5.22 -18.04
C GLU A 58 -2.91 -3.75 -18.42
N LYS A 59 -1.70 -3.32 -18.76
CA LYS A 59 -1.35 -1.95 -19.18
C LYS A 59 -1.81 -0.89 -18.17
N ILE A 60 -1.52 -1.14 -16.90
CA ILE A 60 -1.88 -0.26 -15.79
C ILE A 60 -1.22 1.12 -15.95
N PRO A 61 -1.98 2.22 -15.99
CA PRO A 61 -1.41 3.56 -16.08
C PRO A 61 -0.66 3.95 -14.81
N CYS A 62 0.60 4.33 -14.95
CA CYS A 62 1.45 4.84 -13.87
C CYS A 62 2.05 6.17 -14.30
N LEU A 63 1.97 7.19 -13.45
CA LEU A 63 2.54 8.51 -13.69
C LEU A 63 3.87 8.65 -12.98
N LYS A 64 4.90 9.05 -13.72
CA LYS A 64 6.18 9.48 -13.18
C LYS A 64 6.39 10.95 -13.50
N ALA A 65 6.83 11.74 -12.49
CA ALA A 65 7.24 13.13 -12.69
C ALA A 65 8.53 13.42 -11.90
N TRP A 66 9.42 14.27 -12.49
CA TRP A 66 10.70 14.61 -11.86
C TRP A 66 11.16 16.01 -12.30
N ASN A 67 11.79 16.75 -11.38
CA ASN A 67 12.23 18.12 -11.64
C ASN A 67 13.75 18.27 -11.89
N LYS A 68 14.56 17.22 -11.62
CA LYS A 68 16.01 17.23 -11.81
C LYS A 68 16.44 16.04 -12.68
N SER A 69 17.72 15.91 -12.95
CA SER A 69 18.26 14.79 -13.73
C SER A 69 18.01 13.44 -13.05
N GLU A 70 17.52 12.47 -13.81
CA GLU A 70 17.37 11.08 -13.32
C GLU A 70 18.70 10.33 -13.11
N LYS A 71 19.82 10.94 -13.49
CA LYS A 71 21.16 10.37 -13.26
C LYS A 71 21.61 10.46 -11.81
N THR A 72 20.97 11.31 -11.02
CA THR A 72 21.25 11.50 -9.58
C THR A 72 20.08 11.00 -8.73
N ARG A 73 20.37 10.51 -7.53
CA ARG A 73 19.31 10.15 -6.57
C ARG A 73 18.50 11.38 -6.21
N SER A 74 17.18 11.28 -6.28
CA SER A 74 16.29 12.33 -5.79
C SER A 74 16.40 12.48 -4.26
N ASP A 75 16.23 13.69 -3.78
CA ASP A 75 16.25 13.94 -2.33
C ASP A 75 15.03 13.32 -1.66
N ILE A 76 13.87 13.34 -2.36
CA ILE A 76 12.61 12.78 -1.87
C ILE A 76 11.84 12.17 -3.04
N MET A 77 11.23 11.02 -2.81
CA MET A 77 10.19 10.45 -3.66
C MET A 77 8.82 10.66 -3.01
N PHE A 78 7.87 11.17 -3.77
CA PHE A 78 6.45 11.23 -3.44
C PHE A 78 5.76 10.05 -4.09
N LEU A 79 5.15 9.19 -3.28
CA LEU A 79 4.51 7.94 -3.72
C LEU A 79 3.03 7.97 -3.38
N GLY A 80 2.20 7.51 -4.30
CA GLY A 80 0.77 7.32 -4.11
C GLY A 80 0.13 6.53 -5.23
N HIS A 81 -1.16 6.22 -5.08
CA HIS A 81 -1.92 5.48 -6.06
C HIS A 81 -3.15 6.25 -6.55
N MET A 82 -3.52 6.01 -7.81
CA MET A 82 -4.62 6.67 -8.50
C MET A 82 -5.89 5.81 -8.57
N ASP A 83 -5.75 4.52 -8.30
CA ASP A 83 -6.87 3.59 -8.28
C ASP A 83 -7.63 3.63 -6.94
N THR A 84 -8.79 3.01 -6.91
CA THR A 84 -9.64 2.83 -5.73
C THR A 84 -10.28 1.45 -5.75
N VAL A 85 -10.78 0.97 -4.60
CA VAL A 85 -11.56 -0.28 -4.50
C VAL A 85 -12.94 -0.19 -5.14
N PHE A 86 -13.41 1.00 -5.49
CA PHE A 86 -14.79 1.20 -5.92
C PHE A 86 -14.96 0.90 -7.42
N PRO A 87 -16.03 0.19 -7.82
CA PRO A 87 -16.25 -0.15 -9.22
C PRO A 87 -16.68 1.08 -10.04
N TYR A 88 -16.54 0.97 -11.37
CA TYR A 88 -17.09 1.95 -12.31
C TYR A 88 -18.59 2.21 -12.06
N GLY A 89 -19.01 3.47 -12.12
CA GLY A 89 -20.36 3.94 -11.85
C GLY A 89 -20.66 4.24 -10.37
N GLU A 90 -19.69 4.11 -9.49
CA GLU A 90 -19.88 4.42 -8.06
C GLU A 90 -20.01 5.93 -7.83
N VAL A 91 -19.27 6.76 -8.56
CA VAL A 91 -19.37 8.22 -8.51
C VAL A 91 -20.78 8.73 -8.83
N LYS A 92 -21.48 8.09 -9.78
CA LYS A 92 -22.88 8.45 -10.09
C LYS A 92 -23.82 8.24 -8.91
N LYS A 93 -23.53 7.26 -8.05
CA LYS A 93 -24.34 6.95 -6.84
C LYS A 93 -23.95 7.81 -5.66
N ARG A 94 -22.66 8.13 -5.54
CA ARG A 94 -22.06 8.86 -4.41
C ARG A 94 -21.09 9.93 -4.93
N PRO A 95 -21.58 11.01 -5.58
CA PRO A 95 -20.71 12.10 -6.01
C PRO A 95 -20.05 12.79 -4.80
N PHE A 96 -19.01 13.55 -5.07
CA PHE A 96 -18.38 14.41 -4.06
C PHE A 96 -19.38 15.32 -3.39
N PHE A 97 -19.33 15.44 -2.07
CA PHE A 97 -20.07 16.43 -1.30
C PHE A 97 -19.33 16.81 -0.01
N ILE A 98 -19.65 17.99 0.50
CA ILE A 98 -19.12 18.50 1.77
C ILE A 98 -20.27 18.57 2.77
N LYS A 99 -20.02 18.09 3.99
CA LYS A 99 -20.94 18.20 5.11
C LYS A 99 -20.18 18.22 6.44
N ASP A 100 -20.58 19.08 7.37
CA ASP A 100 -20.07 19.14 8.76
C ASP A 100 -18.52 19.18 8.83
N GLY A 101 -17.86 20.01 8.00
CA GLY A 101 -16.40 20.15 7.97
C GLY A 101 -15.66 18.96 7.35
N LYS A 102 -16.36 18.06 6.69
CA LYS A 102 -15.82 16.86 6.04
C LYS A 102 -16.16 16.83 4.56
N ALA A 103 -15.27 16.27 3.75
CA ALA A 103 -15.53 15.94 2.35
C ALA A 103 -15.67 14.43 2.18
N TYR A 104 -16.64 14.03 1.39
CA TYR A 104 -17.03 12.63 1.14
C TYR A 104 -16.99 12.32 -0.35
N GLY A 105 -16.79 11.06 -0.69
CA GLY A 105 -16.85 10.53 -2.04
C GLY A 105 -15.84 9.40 -2.29
N PRO A 106 -15.95 8.65 -3.39
CA PRO A 106 -15.08 7.51 -3.67
C PRO A 106 -13.61 7.89 -3.80
N GLY A 107 -12.76 7.35 -2.92
CA GLY A 107 -11.32 7.62 -2.91
C GLY A 107 -10.95 9.01 -2.42
N VAL A 108 -11.87 9.74 -1.77
CA VAL A 108 -11.57 11.08 -1.22
C VAL A 108 -10.46 11.03 -0.19
N CYS A 109 -10.43 9.97 0.60
CA CYS A 109 -9.41 9.69 1.61
C CYS A 109 -8.32 8.77 1.05
N ASP A 110 -8.70 7.70 0.36
CA ASP A 110 -7.83 6.66 -0.16
C ASP A 110 -7.83 6.61 -1.70
N MET A 111 -6.84 7.32 -2.41
CA MET A 111 -6.02 8.36 -1.76
C MET A 111 -5.95 9.65 -2.60
N LYS A 112 -7.06 10.01 -3.32
CA LYS A 112 -7.11 11.19 -4.22
C LYS A 112 -6.78 12.49 -3.48
N GLY A 113 -7.26 12.63 -2.22
CA GLY A 113 -6.90 13.75 -1.36
C GLY A 113 -5.41 13.82 -1.06
N GLY A 114 -4.77 12.67 -0.81
CA GLY A 114 -3.32 12.58 -0.59
C GLY A 114 -2.52 12.94 -1.85
N LEU A 115 -2.95 12.50 -3.03
CA LEU A 115 -2.32 12.90 -4.29
C LEU A 115 -2.35 14.43 -4.48
N LEU A 116 -3.48 15.06 -4.17
CA LEU A 116 -3.59 16.53 -4.22
C LEU A 116 -2.72 17.23 -3.18
N VAL A 117 -2.60 16.70 -1.97
CA VAL A 117 -1.64 17.21 -0.97
C VAL A 117 -0.25 17.25 -1.60
N SER A 118 0.20 16.17 -2.23
CA SER A 118 1.53 16.11 -2.85
C SER A 118 1.73 17.20 -3.91
N LEU A 119 0.73 17.43 -4.76
CA LEU A 119 0.76 18.47 -5.79
C LEU A 119 0.84 19.87 -5.16
N HIS A 120 -0.05 20.21 -4.22
CA HIS A 120 -0.08 21.53 -3.58
C HIS A 120 1.16 21.81 -2.74
N VAL A 121 1.79 20.78 -2.16
CA VAL A 121 3.12 20.88 -1.55
C VAL A 121 4.14 21.32 -2.59
N LEU A 122 4.20 20.68 -3.75
CA LEU A 122 5.17 20.99 -4.81
C LEU A 122 4.92 22.40 -5.41
N GLU A 123 3.67 22.80 -5.61
CA GLU A 123 3.32 24.15 -6.03
C GLU A 123 3.77 25.20 -5.00
N THR A 124 3.60 24.89 -3.70
CA THR A 124 4.07 25.78 -2.61
C THR A 124 5.59 25.88 -2.59
N LEU A 125 6.29 24.77 -2.80
CA LEU A 125 7.76 24.74 -2.86
C LEU A 125 8.29 25.48 -4.11
N LYS A 126 7.59 25.38 -5.24
CA LYS A 126 7.92 26.15 -6.47
C LYS A 126 7.78 27.64 -6.24
N GLU A 127 6.65 28.09 -5.70
CA GLU A 127 6.39 29.49 -5.36
C GLU A 127 7.45 30.07 -4.41
N LYS A 128 8.01 29.27 -3.53
CA LYS A 128 9.05 29.68 -2.58
C LYS A 128 10.48 29.46 -3.06
N GLY A 129 10.69 29.07 -4.33
CA GLY A 129 12.00 28.84 -4.91
C GLY A 129 12.73 27.59 -4.38
N VAL A 130 12.09 26.76 -3.54
CA VAL A 130 12.73 25.59 -2.93
C VAL A 130 13.00 24.49 -3.96
N LEU A 131 12.12 24.34 -4.97
CA LEU A 131 12.30 23.34 -6.03
C LEU A 131 13.49 23.63 -6.96
N ASP A 132 14.02 24.85 -6.94
CA ASP A 132 15.22 25.18 -7.72
C ASP A 132 16.44 24.43 -7.20
N ASP A 133 16.35 24.01 -5.97
CA ASP A 133 17.38 23.25 -5.31
C ASP A 133 16.99 21.83 -4.93
N LEU A 134 15.79 21.55 -4.50
CA LEU A 134 15.31 20.23 -4.08
C LEU A 134 15.03 19.33 -5.28
N SER A 135 15.59 18.10 -5.25
CA SER A 135 15.28 17.08 -6.26
C SER A 135 14.12 16.19 -5.77
N VAL A 136 13.01 16.23 -6.52
CA VAL A 136 11.82 15.44 -6.19
C VAL A 136 11.46 14.52 -7.35
N LEU A 137 11.17 13.27 -7.02
CA LEU A 137 10.56 12.26 -7.88
C LEU A 137 9.13 12.01 -7.41
N VAL A 138 8.16 12.07 -8.31
CA VAL A 138 6.78 11.65 -8.05
C VAL A 138 6.52 10.34 -8.78
N ALA A 139 5.93 9.38 -8.11
CA ALA A 139 5.54 8.10 -8.66
C ALA A 139 4.12 7.75 -8.19
N PHE A 140 3.16 7.78 -9.10
CA PHE A 140 1.77 7.38 -8.85
C PHE A 140 1.44 6.17 -9.68
N ASN A 141 1.06 5.06 -9.03
CA ASN A 141 0.62 3.83 -9.69
C ASN A 141 -0.91 3.74 -9.78
N GLY A 142 -1.40 2.71 -10.44
CA GLY A 142 -2.83 2.51 -10.68
C GLY A 142 -3.31 1.12 -10.30
N ASP A 143 -2.60 0.37 -9.43
CA ASP A 143 -2.92 -0.99 -9.04
C ASP A 143 -2.61 -1.30 -7.57
N GLU A 144 -2.56 -0.26 -6.72
CA GLU A 144 -2.27 -0.45 -5.28
C GLU A 144 -3.29 -1.35 -4.61
N GLU A 145 -4.57 -1.08 -4.85
CA GLU A 145 -5.72 -1.75 -4.25
C GLU A 145 -5.84 -3.24 -4.63
N THR A 146 -5.11 -3.65 -5.67
CA THR A 146 -5.00 -5.05 -6.11
C THR A 146 -3.64 -5.67 -5.80
N GLY A 147 -2.79 -4.96 -5.02
CA GLY A 147 -1.50 -5.47 -4.53
C GLY A 147 -0.28 -5.02 -5.31
N SER A 148 -0.40 -4.03 -6.20
CA SER A 148 0.69 -3.46 -7.03
C SER A 148 1.43 -4.51 -7.86
N ASN A 149 0.70 -5.50 -8.37
CA ASN A 149 1.31 -6.64 -9.07
C ASN A 149 2.09 -6.22 -10.33
N SER A 150 1.60 -5.19 -11.03
CA SER A 150 2.26 -4.64 -12.22
C SER A 150 3.28 -3.55 -11.87
N SER A 151 3.08 -2.82 -10.78
CA SER A 151 3.88 -1.63 -10.47
C SER A 151 4.96 -1.84 -9.39
N ARG A 152 4.94 -2.93 -8.60
CA ARG A 152 5.87 -3.13 -7.47
C ARG A 152 7.35 -3.00 -7.82
N ASP A 153 7.79 -3.60 -8.93
CA ASP A 153 9.20 -3.56 -9.32
C ASP A 153 9.62 -2.16 -9.80
N TRP A 154 8.68 -1.44 -10.41
CA TRP A 154 8.85 -0.05 -10.79
C TRP A 154 8.91 0.87 -9.56
N ILE A 155 8.04 0.67 -8.56
CA ILE A 155 8.06 1.40 -7.27
C ILE A 155 9.41 1.14 -6.57
N PHE A 156 9.80 -0.12 -6.42
CA PHE A 156 11.06 -0.53 -5.79
C PHE A 156 12.27 0.11 -6.48
N SER A 157 12.30 0.09 -7.81
CA SER A 157 13.40 0.66 -8.61
C SER A 157 13.50 2.18 -8.47
N ASN A 158 12.35 2.90 -8.41
CA ASN A 158 12.32 4.33 -8.20
C ASN A 158 12.66 4.71 -6.76
N ALA A 159 12.24 3.92 -5.77
CA ALA A 159 12.62 4.11 -4.37
C ALA A 159 14.15 4.05 -4.21
N LYS A 160 14.83 3.06 -4.79
CA LYS A 160 16.30 2.94 -4.75
C LYS A 160 17.03 4.16 -5.36
N LYS A 161 16.39 4.89 -6.26
CA LYS A 161 16.89 6.14 -6.84
C LYS A 161 16.53 7.37 -6.00
N SER A 162 16.04 7.19 -4.78
CA SER A 162 15.62 8.25 -3.88
C SER A 162 16.31 8.09 -2.52
N LYS A 163 16.51 9.20 -1.82
CA LYS A 163 17.11 9.18 -0.46
C LYS A 163 16.05 8.93 0.62
N ARG A 164 14.79 9.32 0.35
CA ARG A 164 13.65 9.25 1.28
C ARG A 164 12.37 9.08 0.49
N VAL A 165 11.35 8.50 1.10
CA VAL A 165 10.02 8.35 0.49
C VAL A 165 8.94 8.87 1.44
N PHE A 166 8.02 9.66 0.89
CA PHE A 166 6.76 10.04 1.52
C PHE A 166 5.62 9.38 0.77
N VAL A 167 4.84 8.56 1.47
CA VAL A 167 3.66 7.88 0.92
C VAL A 167 2.41 8.65 1.33
N PHE A 168 1.62 9.07 0.36
CA PHE A 168 0.47 9.96 0.58
C PHE A 168 -0.82 9.22 0.91
N GLU A 169 -0.70 8.03 1.52
CA GLU A 169 -1.81 7.34 2.17
C GLU A 169 -2.47 8.21 3.24
N PRO A 170 -3.73 7.93 3.62
CA PRO A 170 -4.43 8.73 4.62
C PRO A 170 -3.70 8.82 5.96
N CYS A 171 -3.56 10.04 6.46
CA CYS A 171 -3.24 10.28 7.86
C CYS A 171 -4.41 9.84 8.73
N ARG A 172 -4.15 9.16 9.82
CA ARG A 172 -5.22 8.70 10.72
C ARG A 172 -5.71 9.85 11.62
N PRO A 173 -6.98 9.82 12.08
CA PRO A 173 -7.53 10.86 12.97
C PRO A 173 -6.61 11.21 14.13
N GLY A 174 -6.45 12.51 14.41
CA GLY A 174 -5.49 13.02 15.39
C GLY A 174 -4.05 13.07 14.86
N TYR A 175 -3.87 13.29 13.55
CA TYR A 175 -2.56 13.44 12.89
C TYR A 175 -1.59 12.29 13.20
N ARG A 176 -2.08 11.05 13.06
CA ARG A 176 -1.30 9.84 13.30
C ARG A 176 -0.72 9.30 12.00
N PHE A 177 0.58 9.48 11.82
CA PHE A 177 1.36 9.00 10.69
C PHE A 177 1.70 7.51 10.85
N VAL A 178 2.10 6.85 9.78
CA VAL A 178 2.39 5.41 9.81
C VAL A 178 3.88 5.19 9.55
N LEU A 179 4.58 4.60 10.52
CA LEU A 179 5.99 4.21 10.38
C LEU A 179 6.17 2.69 10.28
N LYS A 180 5.13 1.91 10.60
CA LYS A 180 5.18 0.46 10.58
C LYS A 180 3.89 -0.13 10.01
N ARG A 181 4.04 -1.08 9.08
CA ARG A 181 2.94 -1.87 8.50
C ARG A 181 3.30 -3.34 8.52
N LYS A 182 2.31 -4.21 8.73
CA LYS A 182 2.55 -5.64 8.50
C LYS A 182 2.78 -5.90 7.02
N GLY A 183 3.58 -6.93 6.71
CA GLY A 183 3.60 -7.55 5.40
C GLY A 183 2.39 -8.46 5.22
N TYR A 184 2.16 -8.86 3.97
CA TYR A 184 1.06 -9.73 3.56
C TYR A 184 1.53 -10.79 2.58
N GLY A 185 0.99 -11.98 2.73
CA GLY A 185 1.11 -13.08 1.78
C GLY A 185 -0.09 -14.00 1.85
N TRP A 186 -0.20 -14.87 0.87
CA TRP A 186 -1.17 -15.95 0.89
C TRP A 186 -0.54 -17.23 0.36
N PHE A 187 -0.99 -18.37 0.86
CA PHE A 187 -0.58 -19.67 0.38
C PHE A 187 -1.79 -20.58 0.20
N ARG A 188 -1.75 -21.39 -0.85
CA ARG A 188 -2.71 -22.47 -1.10
C ARG A 188 -1.97 -23.79 -1.03
N ILE A 189 -2.37 -24.62 -0.08
CA ILE A 189 -1.84 -25.97 0.10
C ILE A 189 -2.78 -26.94 -0.59
N ILE A 190 -2.28 -27.73 -1.51
CA ILE A 190 -3.02 -28.76 -2.25
C ILE A 190 -2.43 -30.10 -1.89
N VAL A 191 -3.24 -30.98 -1.32
CA VAL A 191 -2.85 -32.34 -0.94
C VAL A 191 -3.50 -33.33 -1.90
N HIS A 192 -2.70 -34.21 -2.47
CA HIS A 192 -3.12 -35.31 -3.31
C HIS A 192 -2.82 -36.64 -2.60
N GLY A 193 -3.86 -37.42 -2.35
CA GLY A 193 -3.84 -38.77 -1.82
C GLY A 193 -4.34 -39.76 -2.83
N GLN A 194 -5.08 -40.79 -2.36
CA GLN A 194 -5.64 -41.83 -3.20
C GLN A 194 -7.05 -42.20 -2.76
N ALA A 195 -8.02 -42.14 -3.68
CA ALA A 195 -9.39 -42.55 -3.39
C ALA A 195 -9.51 -44.06 -3.20
N ALA A 196 -10.37 -44.46 -2.26
CA ALA A 196 -10.76 -45.88 -2.07
C ALA A 196 -12.14 -45.91 -1.40
N HIS A 197 -12.83 -47.06 -1.49
CA HIS A 197 -14.07 -47.26 -0.74
C HIS A 197 -13.77 -47.38 0.76
N ALA A 198 -14.32 -46.45 1.55
CA ALA A 198 -13.97 -46.27 2.97
C ALA A 198 -14.25 -47.54 3.82
N GLY A 199 -15.27 -48.33 3.48
CA GLY A 199 -15.61 -49.56 4.18
C GLY A 199 -15.02 -50.83 3.57
N ALA A 200 -14.94 -50.93 2.23
CA ALA A 200 -14.52 -52.15 1.57
C ALA A 200 -12.99 -52.24 1.40
N GLU A 201 -12.32 -51.13 1.14
CA GLU A 201 -10.87 -51.14 0.81
C GLU A 201 -10.12 -49.97 1.51
N PRO A 202 -10.30 -49.79 2.84
CA PRO A 202 -9.70 -48.64 3.53
C PRO A 202 -8.18 -48.59 3.45
N ASN A 203 -7.52 -49.74 3.35
CA ASN A 203 -6.06 -49.84 3.29
C ASN A 203 -5.46 -49.45 1.91
N LYS A 204 -6.29 -49.34 0.87
CA LYS A 204 -5.86 -48.89 -0.46
C LYS A 204 -5.97 -47.35 -0.59
N GLY A 205 -6.67 -46.69 0.31
CA GLY A 205 -6.85 -45.25 0.28
C GLY A 205 -5.74 -44.49 1.00
N ILE A 206 -5.46 -43.27 0.53
CA ILE A 206 -4.59 -42.27 1.20
C ILE A 206 -5.41 -41.02 1.41
N ASN A 207 -5.77 -40.76 2.65
CA ASN A 207 -6.73 -39.70 2.99
C ASN A 207 -6.11 -38.33 2.96
N ALA A 208 -6.35 -37.54 1.89
CA ALA A 208 -5.86 -36.22 1.71
C ALA A 208 -6.36 -35.24 2.78
N VAL A 209 -7.57 -35.42 3.31
CA VAL A 209 -8.13 -34.57 4.38
C VAL A 209 -7.39 -34.78 5.69
N VAL A 210 -7.01 -36.01 6.04
CA VAL A 210 -6.22 -36.32 7.24
C VAL A 210 -4.82 -35.71 7.13
N GLU A 211 -4.18 -35.80 5.97
CA GLU A 211 -2.90 -35.14 5.75
C GLU A 211 -3.04 -33.63 5.92
N LEU A 212 -4.01 -33.02 5.23
CA LEU A 212 -4.23 -31.58 5.31
C LEU A 212 -4.50 -31.12 6.75
N ALA A 213 -5.29 -31.85 7.53
CA ALA A 213 -5.55 -31.53 8.94
C ALA A 213 -4.25 -31.45 9.76
N ARG A 214 -3.29 -32.37 9.52
CA ARG A 214 -1.97 -32.34 10.18
C ARG A 214 -1.12 -31.17 9.72
N GLN A 215 -1.16 -30.85 8.44
CA GLN A 215 -0.46 -29.66 7.89
C GLN A 215 -1.05 -28.37 8.48
N ILE A 216 -2.37 -28.26 8.65
CA ILE A 216 -3.03 -27.10 9.31
C ILE A 216 -2.52 -26.92 10.73
N LEU A 217 -2.40 -28.00 11.52
CA LEU A 217 -1.85 -27.95 12.88
C LEU A 217 -0.35 -27.54 12.88
N ALA A 218 0.39 -27.90 11.84
CA ALA A 218 1.77 -27.44 11.68
C ALA A 218 1.85 -25.94 11.31
N ILE A 219 0.97 -25.47 10.43
CA ILE A 219 0.85 -24.06 10.05
C ILE A 219 0.47 -23.21 11.28
N ASP A 220 -0.45 -23.69 12.13
CA ASP A 220 -0.89 -22.98 13.33
C ASP A 220 0.27 -22.69 14.31
N LYS A 221 1.31 -23.51 14.32
CA LYS A 221 2.52 -23.26 15.14
C LYS A 221 3.29 -22.00 14.73
N LEU A 222 3.06 -21.47 13.53
CA LEU A 222 3.62 -20.18 13.11
C LEU A 222 3.03 -19.02 13.94
N ASN A 223 1.85 -19.17 14.53
CA ASN A 223 1.19 -18.18 15.38
C ASN A 223 1.79 -18.07 16.80
N SER A 224 2.91 -18.75 17.08
CA SER A 224 3.55 -18.68 18.40
C SER A 224 3.93 -17.25 18.78
N PRO A 225 3.79 -16.85 20.07
CA PRO A 225 4.16 -15.51 20.53
C PRO A 225 5.60 -15.15 20.13
N GLY A 226 5.78 -13.93 19.63
CA GLY A 226 7.09 -13.44 19.18
C GLY A 226 7.55 -13.96 17.81
N SER A 227 6.78 -14.82 17.14
CA SER A 227 7.17 -15.37 15.83
C SER A 227 7.29 -14.31 14.71
N GLY A 228 6.65 -13.16 14.87
CA GLY A 228 6.53 -12.15 13.81
C GLY A 228 5.58 -12.56 12.67
N VAL A 229 4.90 -13.70 12.77
CA VAL A 229 3.98 -14.23 11.76
C VAL A 229 2.58 -14.42 12.38
N SER A 230 1.55 -14.12 11.60
CA SER A 230 0.19 -14.57 11.84
C SER A 230 -0.27 -15.33 10.61
N ALA A 231 -0.49 -16.64 10.74
CA ALA A 231 -0.90 -17.55 9.68
C ALA A 231 -2.31 -18.06 9.97
N GLN A 232 -3.29 -17.64 9.18
CA GLN A 232 -4.68 -18.01 9.37
C GLN A 232 -5.18 -18.86 8.20
N VAL A 233 -5.51 -20.12 8.47
CA VAL A 233 -6.19 -20.96 7.49
C VAL A 233 -7.64 -20.51 7.41
N THR A 234 -8.03 -19.90 6.30
CA THR A 234 -9.34 -19.23 6.15
C THR A 234 -10.32 -20.04 5.31
N ILE A 235 -9.82 -20.92 4.45
CA ILE A 235 -10.65 -21.77 3.59
C ILE A 235 -10.11 -23.20 3.63
N ILE A 236 -11.01 -24.18 3.76
CA ILE A 236 -10.70 -25.63 3.67
C ILE A 236 -11.73 -26.28 2.74
N LYS A 237 -11.22 -27.13 1.80
CA LYS A 237 -12.06 -27.96 0.92
C LYS A 237 -11.49 -29.37 0.86
N GLY A 238 -12.34 -30.39 0.93
CA GLY A 238 -11.90 -31.78 0.80
C GLY A 238 -13.05 -32.78 0.99
N GLY A 239 -13.00 -33.86 0.19
CA GLY A 239 -14.06 -34.86 0.17
C GLY A 239 -15.35 -34.41 -0.51
N ASN A 240 -16.10 -35.37 -1.08
CA ASN A 240 -17.37 -35.11 -1.76
C ASN A 240 -18.42 -36.21 -1.51
N LYS A 241 -18.02 -37.37 -0.96
CA LYS A 241 -18.91 -38.47 -0.64
C LYS A 241 -18.49 -39.13 0.66
N LEU A 242 -19.47 -39.51 1.48
CA LEU A 242 -19.25 -40.05 2.80
C LEU A 242 -18.51 -41.41 2.80
N ASN A 243 -18.73 -42.27 1.79
CA ASN A 243 -18.18 -43.60 1.68
C ASN A 243 -16.89 -43.67 0.81
N ILE A 244 -16.27 -42.57 0.46
CA ILE A 244 -15.01 -42.52 -0.31
C ILE A 244 -13.95 -41.78 0.53
N ILE A 245 -12.77 -42.40 0.64
CA ILE A 245 -11.57 -41.75 1.19
C ILE A 245 -11.18 -40.62 0.22
N PRO A 246 -11.06 -39.36 0.68
CA PRO A 246 -10.74 -38.21 -0.18
C PRO A 246 -9.32 -38.29 -0.74
N ASP A 247 -9.20 -38.17 -2.05
CA ASP A 247 -7.91 -38.13 -2.78
C ASP A 247 -7.40 -36.71 -3.01
N LYS A 248 -8.21 -35.69 -2.68
CA LYS A 248 -7.80 -34.28 -2.79
C LYS A 248 -8.35 -33.46 -1.63
N ALA A 249 -7.48 -32.58 -1.10
CA ALA A 249 -7.86 -31.56 -0.12
C ALA A 249 -7.06 -30.28 -0.37
N ILE A 250 -7.67 -29.11 -0.04
CA ILE A 250 -7.10 -27.79 -0.27
C ILE A 250 -7.32 -26.94 0.98
N ALA A 251 -6.29 -26.19 1.38
CA ALA A 251 -6.40 -25.10 2.34
C ALA A 251 -5.86 -23.80 1.76
N GLU A 252 -6.48 -22.66 2.11
CA GLU A 252 -5.98 -21.32 1.81
C GLU A 252 -5.63 -20.61 3.11
N VAL A 253 -4.47 -19.95 3.11
CA VAL A 253 -3.85 -19.34 4.30
C VAL A 253 -3.58 -17.86 4.03
N ASP A 254 -4.11 -16.97 4.87
CA ASP A 254 -3.72 -15.56 4.97
C ASP A 254 -2.50 -15.45 5.88
N ILE A 255 -1.47 -14.76 5.41
CA ILE A 255 -0.24 -14.52 6.16
C ILE A 255 -0.07 -13.03 6.43
N ARG A 256 0.17 -12.67 7.70
CA ARG A 256 0.56 -11.33 8.10
C ARG A 256 1.93 -11.37 8.79
N ILE A 257 2.82 -10.45 8.41
CA ILE A 257 4.23 -10.46 8.78
C ILE A 257 4.57 -9.16 9.50
N ALA A 258 5.09 -9.25 10.72
CA ALA A 258 5.39 -8.08 11.55
C ALA A 258 6.82 -7.54 11.37
N ASN A 259 7.75 -8.37 10.88
CA ASN A 259 9.17 -8.05 10.70
C ASN A 259 9.83 -9.00 9.68
N PHE A 260 11.04 -8.68 9.24
CA PHE A 260 11.79 -9.47 8.24
C PHE A 260 12.18 -10.88 8.72
N GLU A 261 12.31 -11.10 10.04
CA GLU A 261 12.56 -12.44 10.59
C GLU A 261 11.32 -13.33 10.41
N GLY A 262 10.14 -12.79 10.69
CA GLY A 262 8.85 -13.45 10.44
C GLY A 262 8.65 -13.77 8.95
N GLU A 263 9.06 -12.87 8.04
CA GLU A 263 9.02 -13.09 6.59
C GLU A 263 9.82 -14.34 6.21
N LYS A 264 11.10 -14.36 6.56
CA LYS A 264 11.99 -15.52 6.30
C LYS A 264 11.45 -16.81 6.90
N LYS A 265 10.90 -16.75 8.12
CA LYS A 265 10.31 -17.90 8.78
C LYS A 265 9.11 -18.45 8.02
N ALA A 266 8.21 -17.58 7.55
CA ALA A 266 7.05 -17.97 6.75
C ALA A 266 7.48 -18.57 5.41
N GLU A 267 8.35 -17.90 4.66
CA GLU A 267 8.88 -18.39 3.38
C GLU A 267 9.51 -19.79 3.52
N SER A 268 10.46 -19.93 4.45
CA SER A 268 11.14 -21.22 4.67
C SER A 268 10.17 -22.33 5.09
N PHE A 269 9.14 -22.02 5.87
CA PHE A 269 8.14 -23.00 6.28
C PHE A 269 7.36 -23.54 5.07
N PHE A 270 6.81 -22.64 4.23
CA PHE A 270 6.00 -23.06 3.08
C PHE A 270 6.83 -23.64 1.94
N GLU A 271 8.09 -23.26 1.79
CA GLU A 271 9.02 -23.85 0.84
C GLU A 271 9.30 -25.32 1.15
N ILE A 272 9.49 -25.67 2.42
CA ILE A 272 9.83 -27.04 2.86
C ILE A 272 8.59 -27.91 3.04
N LEU A 273 7.38 -27.32 3.19
CA LEU A 273 6.17 -28.06 3.50
C LEU A 273 5.86 -29.22 2.53
N PRO A 274 6.05 -29.10 1.19
CA PRO A 274 5.85 -30.20 0.26
C PRO A 274 6.72 -31.44 0.53
N GLU A 275 7.90 -31.22 1.13
CA GLU A 275 8.88 -32.28 1.42
C GLU A 275 8.64 -32.98 2.76
N LYS A 276 7.65 -32.50 3.54
CA LYS A 276 7.35 -33.00 4.90
C LYS A 276 5.92 -33.54 5.05
N PRO A 277 5.51 -34.53 4.22
CA PRO A 277 4.21 -35.17 4.43
C PRO A 277 4.20 -36.00 5.72
N PHE A 278 3.07 -36.03 6.41
CA PHE A 278 2.83 -36.89 7.57
C PHE A 278 2.40 -38.30 7.17
N LEU A 279 1.73 -38.43 6.02
CA LEU A 279 1.33 -39.74 5.46
C LEU A 279 2.29 -40.17 4.35
N LYS A 280 2.53 -41.49 4.25
CA LYS A 280 3.32 -42.04 3.14
C LYS A 280 2.55 -41.93 1.81
N ASN A 281 3.29 -41.74 0.71
CA ASN A 281 2.76 -41.70 -0.65
C ASN A 281 1.74 -40.56 -0.92
N VAL A 282 1.75 -39.51 -0.12
CA VAL A 282 1.01 -38.27 -0.37
C VAL A 282 1.91 -37.34 -1.20
N LYS A 283 1.28 -36.57 -2.09
CA LYS A 283 1.94 -35.46 -2.77
C LYS A 283 1.32 -34.12 -2.29
N ILE A 284 2.15 -33.19 -1.90
CA ILE A 284 1.74 -31.85 -1.50
C ILE A 284 2.31 -30.86 -2.49
N SER A 285 1.51 -29.87 -2.89
CA SER A 285 1.97 -28.69 -3.61
C SER A 285 1.53 -27.43 -2.89
N VAL A 286 2.35 -26.39 -2.97
CA VAL A 286 2.10 -25.07 -2.40
C VAL A 286 2.15 -24.05 -3.51
N GLU A 287 1.13 -23.20 -3.58
CA GLU A 287 1.03 -22.06 -4.47
C GLU A 287 0.96 -20.78 -3.64
N GLY A 288 1.36 -19.64 -4.22
CA GLY A 288 1.31 -18.35 -3.56
C GLY A 288 2.68 -17.85 -3.12
N GLY A 289 2.73 -17.02 -2.09
CA GLY A 289 3.97 -16.41 -1.60
C GLY A 289 3.72 -15.14 -0.79
N ILE A 290 4.81 -14.45 -0.46
CA ILE A 290 4.75 -13.13 0.16
C ILE A 290 4.53 -12.09 -0.93
N CYS A 291 3.40 -11.38 -0.85
CA CYS A 291 3.00 -10.37 -1.82
C CYS A 291 3.58 -8.99 -1.48
N ARG A 292 3.61 -8.66 -0.19
CA ARG A 292 4.18 -7.41 0.33
C ARG A 292 5.06 -7.70 1.55
N PRO A 293 6.34 -7.27 1.55
CA PRO A 293 7.23 -7.41 2.72
C PRO A 293 6.72 -6.55 3.88
N PRO A 294 7.19 -6.72 5.12
CA PRO A 294 6.83 -5.83 6.22
C PRO A 294 7.52 -4.47 6.07
N MET A 295 6.83 -3.40 6.45
CA MET A 295 7.40 -2.07 6.63
C MET A 295 7.84 -1.92 8.09
N VAL A 296 9.15 -1.93 8.35
CA VAL A 296 9.74 -1.87 9.69
C VAL A 296 10.66 -0.66 9.78
N PRO A 297 10.41 0.29 10.69
CA PRO A 297 11.26 1.46 10.82
C PRO A 297 12.64 1.11 11.36
N ASP A 298 13.67 1.67 10.76
CA ASP A 298 15.05 1.69 11.24
C ASP A 298 15.41 3.08 11.84
N GLN A 299 16.66 3.26 12.24
CA GLN A 299 17.12 4.53 12.78
C GLN A 299 16.99 5.69 11.77
N ASN A 300 17.13 5.43 10.48
CA ASN A 300 17.00 6.48 9.45
C ASN A 300 15.54 6.95 9.31
N VAL A 301 14.58 6.04 9.47
CA VAL A 301 13.15 6.38 9.53
C VAL A 301 12.86 7.24 10.76
N PHE A 302 13.41 6.89 11.93
CA PHE A 302 13.25 7.71 13.15
C PHE A 302 13.93 9.07 13.03
N ASN A 303 15.09 9.17 12.42
CA ASN A 303 15.75 10.44 12.14
C ASN A 303 14.89 11.33 11.24
N LEU A 304 14.27 10.75 10.20
CA LEU A 304 13.35 11.46 9.31
C LEU A 304 12.06 11.87 10.04
N TRP A 305 11.53 11.00 10.91
CA TRP A 305 10.38 11.29 11.76
C TRP A 305 10.65 12.44 12.74
N ASP A 306 11.83 12.54 13.31
CA ASP A 306 12.22 13.63 14.21
C ASP A 306 12.20 15.00 13.50
N ILE A 307 12.56 15.04 12.21
CA ILE A 307 12.40 16.24 11.38
C ILE A 307 10.92 16.61 11.24
N VAL A 308 10.07 15.63 10.90
CA VAL A 308 8.62 15.85 10.75
C VAL A 308 8.03 16.36 12.07
N ARG A 309 8.38 15.73 13.20
CA ARG A 309 7.92 16.11 14.54
C ARG A 309 8.37 17.51 14.92
N ALA A 310 9.61 17.89 14.63
CA ALA A 310 10.11 19.22 14.89
C ALA A 310 9.33 20.30 14.10
N LYS A 311 9.08 20.04 12.80
CA LYS A 311 8.30 20.96 11.95
C LYS A 311 6.82 21.01 12.33
N ALA A 312 6.23 19.95 12.82
CA ALA A 312 4.88 19.95 13.39
C ALA A 312 4.80 20.85 14.63
N LYS A 313 5.76 20.70 15.56
CA LYS A 313 5.83 21.54 16.77
C LYS A 313 5.95 23.03 16.44
N GLU A 314 6.75 23.41 15.43
CA GLU A 314 6.84 24.80 14.94
C GLU A 314 5.50 25.36 14.42
N ASN A 315 4.55 24.51 14.10
CA ASN A 315 3.21 24.87 13.62
C ASN A 315 2.12 24.68 14.69
N ASN A 316 2.47 24.40 15.93
CA ASN A 316 1.56 24.03 17.01
C ASN A 316 0.65 22.84 16.64
N LEU A 317 1.16 21.90 15.85
CA LEU A 317 0.46 20.70 15.43
C LEU A 317 0.95 19.51 16.25
N GLU A 318 0.06 18.92 17.03
CA GLU A 318 0.35 17.68 17.76
C GLU A 318 0.25 16.51 16.81
N ILE A 319 1.31 15.74 16.71
CA ILE A 319 1.38 14.55 15.86
C ILE A 319 1.95 13.36 16.60
N CYS A 320 1.58 12.17 16.19
CA CYS A 320 2.23 10.94 16.63
C CYS A 320 2.35 9.94 15.48
N HIS A 321 3.05 8.84 15.72
CA HIS A 321 3.11 7.73 14.77
C HIS A 321 2.49 6.46 15.33
N ILE A 322 2.05 5.60 14.44
CA ILE A 322 1.40 4.33 14.76
C ILE A 322 1.97 3.18 13.92
N SER A 323 1.64 1.97 14.34
CA SER A 323 1.74 0.74 13.56
C SER A 323 0.35 0.33 13.09
N THR A 324 0.23 -0.16 11.86
CA THR A 324 -1.05 -0.67 11.30
C THR A 324 -0.90 -2.09 10.76
N GLY A 325 -2.02 -2.82 10.71
CA GLY A 325 -2.09 -4.17 10.14
C GLY A 325 -2.27 -4.19 8.62
N GLY A 326 -2.71 -3.08 8.01
CA GLY A 326 -2.85 -2.95 6.56
C GLY A 326 -1.53 -2.62 5.88
N CYS A 327 -1.36 -3.09 4.66
CA CYS A 327 -0.21 -2.80 3.80
C CYS A 327 -0.41 -1.48 3.03
N SER A 328 0.65 -1.02 2.38
CA SER A 328 0.66 0.00 1.34
C SER A 328 1.91 -0.19 0.46
N ASP A 329 2.08 0.66 -0.53
CA ASP A 329 3.31 0.67 -1.33
C ASP A 329 4.56 1.10 -0.55
N GLY A 330 4.39 1.72 0.63
CA GLY A 330 5.47 1.98 1.58
C GLY A 330 6.20 0.71 2.06
N ASN A 331 5.55 -0.43 1.99
CA ASN A 331 6.17 -1.73 2.27
C ASN A 331 7.31 -2.03 1.28
N PHE A 332 7.12 -1.75 -0.01
CA PHE A 332 8.15 -1.97 -1.05
C PHE A 332 9.32 -1.00 -0.92
N THR A 333 9.04 0.26 -0.58
CA THR A 333 10.08 1.29 -0.46
C THR A 333 10.98 1.04 0.75
N THR A 334 10.40 0.58 1.86
CA THR A 334 11.17 0.15 3.05
C THR A 334 11.99 -1.10 2.76
N ALA A 335 11.44 -2.08 2.04
CA ALA A 335 12.19 -3.26 1.60
C ALA A 335 13.35 -2.91 0.64
N ALA A 336 13.22 -1.81 -0.10
CA ALA A 336 14.32 -1.26 -0.91
C ALA A 336 15.43 -0.59 -0.06
N GLY A 337 15.29 -0.56 1.27
CA GLY A 337 16.24 0.04 2.21
C GLY A 337 16.17 1.58 2.24
N VAL A 338 15.02 2.17 1.87
CA VAL A 338 14.86 3.63 1.80
C VAL A 338 13.99 4.11 2.97
N PRO A 339 14.44 5.09 3.77
CA PRO A 339 13.66 5.68 4.84
C PRO A 339 12.30 6.18 4.31
N THR A 340 11.21 5.64 4.85
CA THR A 340 9.86 5.88 4.38
C THR A 340 8.96 6.32 5.53
N ILE A 341 8.22 7.41 5.33
CA ILE A 341 7.09 7.80 6.18
C ILE A 341 5.82 7.69 5.35
N ASP A 342 4.84 7.01 5.90
CA ASP A 342 3.55 6.78 5.29
C ASP A 342 2.44 7.52 6.07
N GLY A 343 1.25 7.67 5.45
CA GLY A 343 0.17 8.47 6.03
C GLY A 343 0.40 9.97 5.87
N MET A 344 1.10 10.39 4.82
CA MET A 344 1.38 11.81 4.52
C MET A 344 0.21 12.52 3.83
N GLY A 345 -0.92 11.83 3.61
CA GLY A 345 -2.14 12.40 3.06
C GLY A 345 -3.00 13.13 4.10
N LEU A 346 -4.25 13.41 3.73
CA LEU A 346 -5.21 14.11 4.59
C LEU A 346 -5.67 13.24 5.76
N VAL A 347 -6.07 13.89 6.84
CA VAL A 347 -6.70 13.21 7.97
C VAL A 347 -8.09 12.73 7.54
N GLY A 348 -8.32 11.43 7.67
CA GLY A 348 -9.57 10.81 7.31
C GLY A 348 -9.70 9.38 7.80
N THR A 349 -10.82 8.76 7.50
CA THR A 349 -11.11 7.38 7.89
C THR A 349 -12.20 6.75 7.03
N ASN A 350 -12.59 5.52 7.38
CA ASN A 350 -13.60 4.73 6.66
C ASN A 350 -13.21 4.38 5.22
N MET A 351 -11.90 4.28 4.93
CA MET A 351 -11.42 3.80 3.64
C MET A 351 -12.12 2.49 3.26
N HIS A 352 -12.36 2.29 1.96
CA HIS A 352 -13.08 1.13 1.40
C HIS A 352 -14.57 1.05 1.80
N ARG A 353 -15.10 2.08 2.46
CA ARG A 353 -16.51 2.13 2.89
C ARG A 353 -17.25 3.23 2.15
N LYS A 354 -18.59 3.13 2.13
CA LYS A 354 -19.45 4.14 1.48
C LYS A 354 -19.46 5.50 2.20
N ASP A 355 -19.08 5.51 3.46
CA ASP A 355 -19.00 6.69 4.33
C ASP A 355 -17.56 7.17 4.54
N GLU A 356 -16.67 6.88 3.59
CA GLU A 356 -15.31 7.40 3.51
C GLU A 356 -15.29 8.92 3.49
N TYR A 357 -14.42 9.54 4.31
CA TYR A 357 -14.29 10.99 4.39
C TYR A 357 -12.90 11.47 4.77
N ILE A 358 -12.64 12.74 4.47
CA ILE A 358 -11.51 13.52 5.00
C ILE A 358 -12.00 14.68 5.85
N GLU A 359 -11.17 15.12 6.80
CA GLU A 359 -11.36 16.31 7.61
C GLU A 359 -10.79 17.54 6.86
N LEU A 360 -11.65 18.51 6.51
CA LEU A 360 -11.24 19.69 5.74
C LEU A 360 -10.20 20.55 6.47
N GLU A 361 -10.24 20.56 7.79
CA GLU A 361 -9.27 21.26 8.63
C GLU A 361 -7.83 20.76 8.41
N SER A 362 -7.67 19.51 8.06
CA SER A 362 -6.35 18.90 7.84
C SER A 362 -5.63 19.39 6.59
N ILE A 363 -6.32 19.94 5.60
CA ILE A 363 -5.76 20.31 4.28
C ILE A 363 -4.56 21.25 4.44
N ASN A 364 -4.78 22.44 4.98
CA ASN A 364 -3.72 23.44 5.10
C ASN A 364 -2.62 23.00 6.07
N ASN A 365 -2.98 22.29 7.15
CA ASN A 365 -2.04 21.81 8.15
C ASN A 365 -1.06 20.80 7.57
N ILE A 366 -1.55 19.81 6.84
CA ILE A 366 -0.72 18.75 6.22
C ILE A 366 0.17 19.34 5.12
N ILE A 367 -0.38 20.17 4.22
CA ILE A 367 0.40 20.81 3.15
C ILE A 367 1.53 21.65 3.75
N LEU A 368 1.23 22.46 4.76
CA LEU A 368 2.22 23.33 5.41
C LEU A 368 3.32 22.51 6.11
N LEU A 369 2.93 21.46 6.83
CA LEU A 369 3.87 20.56 7.50
C LEU A 369 4.85 19.96 6.50
N ILE A 370 4.34 19.32 5.44
CA ILE A 370 5.18 18.63 4.45
C ILE A 370 6.06 19.62 3.70
N ALA A 371 5.52 20.79 3.30
CA ALA A 371 6.31 21.83 2.64
C ALA A 371 7.48 22.32 3.51
N LYS A 372 7.27 22.50 4.83
CA LYS A 372 8.35 22.87 5.76
C LYS A 372 9.37 21.74 5.95
N VAL A 373 8.93 20.48 6.00
CA VAL A 373 9.83 19.32 6.05
C VAL A 373 10.69 19.26 4.79
N CYS A 374 10.09 19.40 3.61
CA CYS A 374 10.81 19.44 2.34
C CYS A 374 11.83 20.58 2.26
N LYS A 375 11.44 21.79 2.72
CA LYS A 375 12.35 22.93 2.82
C LYS A 375 13.53 22.62 3.74
N HIS A 376 13.29 22.07 4.92
CA HIS A 376 14.35 21.67 5.85
C HIS A 376 15.31 20.66 5.23
N ILE A 377 14.79 19.63 4.55
CA ILE A 377 15.60 18.64 3.84
C ILE A 377 16.45 19.32 2.75
N CYS A 378 15.89 20.30 2.04
CA CYS A 378 16.61 21.08 1.03
C CYS A 378 17.79 21.85 1.64
N GLU A 379 17.60 22.50 2.78
CA GLU A 379 18.60 23.31 3.47
C GLU A 379 19.73 22.48 4.11
N HIS A 380 19.47 21.21 4.45
CA HIS A 380 20.40 20.32 5.18
C HIS A 380 20.78 19.08 4.34
N ARG A 381 21.11 19.26 3.07
CA ARG A 381 21.36 18.15 2.10
C ARG A 381 22.67 17.38 2.30
N LYS A 382 23.54 17.81 3.22
CA LYS A 382 24.87 17.20 3.43
C LYS A 382 24.80 15.76 3.91
#